data_1df96ffdb0972ecdf67b79d679dd49c1
#
_entry.id   1df96ffdb0972ecdf67b79d679dd49c1
#
_cell.length_a   1.000
_cell.length_b   1.000
_cell.length_c   1.000
_cell.angle_alpha   90.00
_cell.angle_beta   90.00
_cell.angle_gamma   90.00
#
_symmetry.space_group_name_H-M   'P 1'
#
loop_
_entity.id
_entity.type
_entity.pdbx_description
1 polymer ?
#
loop_
_entity_poly.entity_id
_entity_poly.type
_entity_poly.pdbx_seq_one_letter_code
_entity_poly.pdbx_strand_id
1 'polypeptide(L)'
;MKENMIMEGERLAKEKRRIAIIEKLIEETEVDVPRMLVDIELDRMFARLRGDIEQSGLKMEDYLSHLKKDENAIRSEWENDAKKRAKSELIIDAISKKENIVPDPEKVEKEVEMLKQMYKDVDPIRARDYVTHFMMNQQVIEFLENLS
;
A
#
# COMPACT_ATOMS: atom_id res chain seq x y z
N MET A 1 -16.86 24.20 -12.18
CA MET A 1 -16.27 24.44 -10.85
C MET A 1 -17.02 23.73 -9.72
N LYS A 2 -18.34 23.90 -9.60
CA LYS A 2 -19.11 23.22 -8.55
C LYS A 2 -19.05 21.68 -8.66
N GLU A 3 -19.13 21.14 -9.87
CA GLU A 3 -19.09 19.69 -10.12
C GLU A 3 -17.76 19.07 -9.69
N ASN A 4 -16.62 19.73 -9.96
CA ASN A 4 -15.31 19.25 -9.55
C ASN A 4 -15.15 19.24 -8.02
N MET A 5 -15.69 20.22 -7.32
CA MET A 5 -15.65 20.30 -5.87
C MET A 5 -16.51 19.20 -5.23
N ILE A 6 -17.68 18.90 -5.80
CA ILE A 6 -18.55 17.83 -5.33
C ILE A 6 -17.88 16.47 -5.56
N MET A 7 -17.33 16.23 -6.74
CA MET A 7 -16.62 14.98 -7.07
C MET A 7 -15.41 14.77 -6.16
N GLU A 8 -14.66 15.82 -5.87
CA GLU A 8 -13.52 15.75 -4.97
C GLU A 8 -13.94 15.47 -3.53
N GLY A 9 -15.01 16.10 -3.07
CA GLY A 9 -15.60 15.85 -1.76
C GLY A 9 -16.10 14.40 -1.62
N GLU A 10 -16.74 13.86 -2.64
CA GLU A 10 -17.18 12.46 -2.67
C GLU A 10 -15.99 11.49 -2.66
N ARG A 11 -14.93 11.79 -3.41
CA ARG A 11 -13.71 11.00 -3.43
C ARG A 11 -13.04 10.96 -2.07
N LEU A 12 -12.89 12.10 -1.42
CA LEU A 12 -12.31 12.20 -0.09
C LEU A 12 -13.13 11.47 0.96
N ALA A 13 -14.48 11.58 0.89
CA ALA A 13 -15.37 10.86 1.80
C ALA A 13 -15.26 9.35 1.61
N LYS A 14 -15.14 8.89 0.37
CA LYS A 14 -14.94 7.48 0.03
C LYS A 14 -13.62 6.95 0.56
N GLU A 15 -12.54 7.70 0.39
CA GLU A 15 -11.21 7.33 0.91
C GLU A 15 -11.22 7.22 2.44
N LYS A 16 -11.83 8.20 3.13
CA LYS A 16 -11.96 8.16 4.58
C LYS A 16 -12.74 6.95 5.06
N ARG A 17 -13.80 6.59 4.36
CA ARG A 17 -14.62 5.42 4.68
C ARG A 17 -13.81 4.14 4.52
N ARG A 18 -13.03 4.02 3.45
CA ARG A 18 -12.16 2.87 3.20
C ARG A 18 -11.10 2.71 4.28
N ILE A 19 -10.46 3.80 4.65
CA ILE A 19 -9.47 3.81 5.73
C ILE A 19 -10.10 3.38 7.05
N ALA A 20 -11.28 3.91 7.38
CA ALA A 20 -12.00 3.56 8.60
C ALA A 20 -12.37 2.07 8.65
N ILE A 21 -12.80 1.48 7.53
CA ILE A 21 -13.10 0.05 7.44
C ILE A 21 -11.86 -0.79 7.71
N ILE A 22 -10.73 -0.44 7.11
CA ILE A 22 -9.47 -1.16 7.31
C ILE A 22 -8.99 -1.04 8.75
N GLU A 23 -9.02 0.16 9.33
CA GLU A 23 -8.63 0.38 10.72
C GLU A 23 -9.48 -0.43 11.69
N LYS A 24 -10.78 -0.47 11.47
CA LYS A 24 -11.69 -1.26 12.29
C LYS A 24 -11.40 -2.76 12.19
N LEU A 25 -11.12 -3.26 10.99
CA LEU A 25 -10.72 -4.65 10.79
C LEU A 25 -9.43 -4.98 11.52
N ILE A 26 -8.44 -4.09 11.48
CA ILE A 26 -7.17 -4.26 12.18
C ILE A 26 -7.38 -4.34 13.69
N GLU A 27 -8.23 -3.47 14.23
CA GLU A 27 -8.53 -3.43 15.67
C GLU A 27 -9.29 -4.66 16.15
N GLU A 28 -10.28 -5.11 15.37
CA GLU A 28 -11.17 -6.22 15.76
C GLU A 28 -10.61 -7.61 15.46
N THR A 29 -9.59 -7.71 14.63
CA THR A 29 -9.04 -8.99 14.21
C THR A 29 -7.75 -9.28 14.98
N GLU A 30 -7.75 -10.39 15.71
CA GLU A 30 -6.53 -10.88 16.38
C GLU A 30 -5.76 -11.78 15.41
N VAL A 31 -4.62 -11.31 14.97
CA VAL A 31 -3.69 -12.04 14.10
C VAL A 31 -2.28 -11.79 14.58
N ASP A 32 -1.54 -12.87 14.81
CA ASP A 32 -0.11 -12.78 15.07
C ASP A 32 0.61 -12.45 13.77
N VAL A 33 1.25 -11.28 13.72
CA VAL A 33 2.02 -10.87 12.55
C VAL A 33 3.46 -11.37 12.69
N PRO A 34 3.94 -12.27 11.81
CA PRO A 34 5.31 -12.73 11.87
C PRO A 34 6.31 -11.58 11.75
N ARG A 35 7.39 -11.64 12.51
CA ARG A 35 8.43 -10.61 12.49
C ARG A 35 8.98 -10.37 11.09
N MET A 36 9.12 -11.43 10.31
CA MET A 36 9.60 -11.35 8.94
C MET A 36 8.73 -10.42 8.07
N LEU A 37 7.41 -10.46 8.25
CA LEU A 37 6.51 -9.58 7.48
C LEU A 37 6.62 -8.13 7.92
N VAL A 38 6.84 -7.88 9.20
CA VAL A 38 7.10 -6.52 9.71
C VAL A 38 8.40 -5.98 9.13
N ASP A 39 9.44 -6.79 9.09
CA ASP A 39 10.74 -6.39 8.52
C ASP A 39 10.62 -6.09 7.01
N ILE A 40 9.86 -6.88 6.26
CA ILE A 40 9.59 -6.62 4.85
C ILE A 40 8.89 -5.28 4.66
N GLU A 41 7.88 -4.97 5.48
CA GLU A 41 7.20 -3.69 5.42
C GLU A 41 8.13 -2.52 5.77
N LEU A 42 8.97 -2.68 6.78
CA LEU A 42 9.98 -1.67 7.12
C LEU A 42 10.95 -1.42 5.95
N ASP A 43 11.41 -2.48 5.29
CA ASP A 43 12.28 -2.37 4.13
C ASP A 43 11.59 -1.63 2.98
N ARG A 44 10.33 -1.89 2.73
CA ARG A 44 9.51 -1.18 1.73
C ARG A 44 9.37 0.31 2.07
N MET A 45 9.10 0.62 3.32
CA MET A 45 8.99 2.00 3.80
C MET A 45 10.31 2.76 3.64
N PHE A 46 11.45 2.11 3.94
CA PHE A 46 12.77 2.68 3.73
C PHE A 46 13.09 2.87 2.26
N ALA A 47 12.78 1.89 1.41
CA ALA A 47 13.00 2.00 -0.03
C ALA A 47 12.22 3.19 -0.61
N ARG A 48 10.99 3.39 -0.15
CA ARG A 48 10.17 4.52 -0.55
C ARG A 48 10.77 5.85 -0.11
N LEU A 49 11.19 5.95 1.16
CA LEU A 49 11.85 7.15 1.67
C LEU A 49 13.12 7.46 0.89
N ARG A 50 13.94 6.46 0.63
CA ARG A 50 15.19 6.62 -0.16
C ARG A 50 14.87 7.15 -1.55
N GLY A 51 13.88 6.58 -2.21
CA GLY A 51 13.44 7.05 -3.53
C GLY A 51 12.99 8.50 -3.52
N ASP A 52 12.21 8.90 -2.52
CA ASP A 52 11.72 10.28 -2.39
C ASP A 52 12.88 11.27 -2.16
N ILE A 53 13.85 10.88 -1.33
CA ILE A 53 15.03 11.69 -1.03
C ILE A 53 15.91 11.85 -2.28
N GLU A 54 16.15 10.75 -3.01
CA GLU A 54 16.95 10.77 -4.24
C GLU A 54 16.28 11.61 -5.33
N GLN A 55 14.96 11.55 -5.45
CA GLN A 55 14.21 12.42 -6.38
C GLN A 55 14.34 13.90 -6.04
N SER A 56 14.50 14.21 -4.76
CA SER A 56 14.74 15.59 -4.30
C SER A 56 16.19 16.03 -4.50
N GLY A 57 17.05 15.17 -5.03
CA GLY A 57 18.47 15.47 -5.26
C GLY A 57 19.33 15.39 -4.00
N LEU A 58 18.79 14.85 -2.92
CA LEU A 58 19.49 14.69 -1.65
C LEU A 58 20.00 13.24 -1.48
N LYS A 59 20.96 13.08 -0.59
CA LYS A 59 21.45 11.75 -0.21
C LYS A 59 20.82 11.31 1.11
N MET A 60 20.56 10.02 1.24
CA MET A 60 20.00 9.44 2.45
C MET A 60 20.85 9.73 3.69
N GLU A 61 22.18 9.69 3.54
CA GLU A 61 23.12 9.97 4.61
C GLU A 61 22.98 11.40 5.16
N ASP A 62 22.84 12.37 4.26
CA ASP A 62 22.66 13.78 4.62
C ASP A 62 21.32 14.00 5.35
N TYR A 63 20.27 13.33 4.86
CA TYR A 63 18.95 13.38 5.47
C TYR A 63 18.96 12.83 6.90
N LEU A 64 19.58 11.66 7.11
CA LEU A 64 19.71 11.04 8.43
C LEU A 64 20.54 11.90 9.38
N SER A 65 21.65 12.47 8.89
CA SER A 65 22.49 13.38 9.66
C SER A 65 21.72 14.62 10.11
N HIS A 66 20.89 15.16 9.23
CA HIS A 66 20.06 16.33 9.53
C HIS A 66 19.02 16.03 10.61
N LEU A 67 18.41 14.85 10.58
CA LEU A 67 17.48 14.39 11.60
C LEU A 67 18.17 13.96 12.91
N LYS A 68 19.49 13.80 12.91
CA LYS A 68 20.26 13.23 14.02
C LYS A 68 19.77 11.86 14.44
N LYS A 69 19.36 11.04 13.47
CA LYS A 69 18.87 9.69 13.67
C LYS A 69 19.59 8.71 12.76
N ASP A 70 19.78 7.48 13.23
CA ASP A 70 20.26 6.40 12.38
C ASP A 70 19.06 5.61 11.83
N GLU A 71 19.33 4.66 10.95
CA GLU A 71 18.32 3.81 10.34
C GLU A 71 17.54 3.00 11.40
N ASN A 72 18.24 2.50 12.43
CA ASN A 72 17.62 1.72 13.50
C ASN A 72 16.62 2.54 14.33
N ALA A 73 16.92 3.81 14.58
CA ALA A 73 16.01 4.71 15.29
C ALA A 73 14.72 4.92 14.51
N ILE A 74 14.82 5.12 13.20
CA ILE A 74 13.65 5.28 12.33
C ILE A 74 12.85 3.99 12.24
N ARG A 75 13.51 2.83 12.11
CA ARG A 75 12.84 1.53 12.13
C ARG A 75 12.02 1.31 13.39
N SER A 76 12.58 1.69 14.55
CA SER A 76 11.87 1.60 15.83
C SER A 76 10.63 2.50 15.87
N GLU A 77 10.73 3.72 15.35
CA GLU A 77 9.60 4.65 15.28
C GLU A 77 8.49 4.14 14.34
N TRP A 78 8.86 3.48 13.26
CA TRP A 78 7.93 2.98 12.25
C TRP A 78 7.38 1.58 12.55
N GLU A 79 7.87 0.91 13.58
CA GLU A 79 7.50 -0.47 13.86
C GLU A 79 5.99 -0.68 14.01
N ASN A 80 5.31 0.20 14.73
CA ASN A 80 3.86 0.09 14.92
C ASN A 80 3.10 0.26 13.60
N ASP A 81 3.50 1.19 12.76
CA ASP A 81 2.90 1.39 11.44
C ASP A 81 3.17 0.20 10.51
N ALA A 82 4.38 -0.34 10.55
CA ALA A 82 4.74 -1.53 9.78
C ALA A 82 3.92 -2.75 10.20
N LYS A 83 3.71 -2.93 11.50
CA LYS A 83 2.83 -4.00 12.03
C LYS A 83 1.41 -3.86 11.54
N LYS A 84 0.85 -2.65 11.56
CA LYS A 84 -0.50 -2.39 11.06
C LYS A 84 -0.62 -2.70 9.57
N ARG A 85 0.36 -2.29 8.77
CA ARG A 85 0.38 -2.56 7.33
C ARG A 85 0.48 -4.05 7.02
N ALA A 86 1.37 -4.76 7.70
CA ALA A 86 1.53 -6.20 7.55
C ALA A 86 0.26 -6.94 7.96
N LYS A 87 -0.37 -6.53 9.06
CA LYS A 87 -1.64 -7.10 9.52
C LYS A 87 -2.76 -6.87 8.52
N SER A 88 -2.85 -5.65 7.97
CA SER A 88 -3.82 -5.31 6.93
C SER A 88 -3.66 -6.20 5.70
N GLU A 89 -2.44 -6.41 5.23
CA GLU A 89 -2.18 -7.30 4.10
C GLU A 89 -2.59 -8.74 4.37
N LEU A 90 -2.32 -9.26 5.56
CA LEU A 90 -2.73 -10.61 5.95
C LEU A 90 -4.26 -10.75 5.96
N ILE A 91 -4.96 -9.76 6.49
CA ILE A 91 -6.43 -9.76 6.55
C ILE A 91 -7.01 -9.71 5.12
N ILE A 92 -6.50 -8.82 4.28
CA ILE A 92 -6.95 -8.68 2.89
C ILE A 92 -6.70 -9.97 2.10
N ASP A 93 -5.53 -10.59 2.26
CA ASP A 93 -5.20 -11.86 1.61
C ASP A 93 -6.15 -12.98 2.06
N ALA A 94 -6.42 -13.07 3.35
CA ALA A 94 -7.35 -14.05 3.91
C ALA A 94 -8.77 -13.88 3.35
N ILE A 95 -9.25 -12.64 3.26
CA ILE A 95 -10.57 -12.33 2.69
C ILE A 95 -10.62 -12.68 1.20
N SER A 96 -9.57 -12.33 0.45
CA SER A 96 -9.52 -12.63 -0.98
C SER A 96 -9.59 -14.13 -1.26
N LYS A 97 -8.92 -14.93 -0.46
CA LYS A 97 -8.95 -16.40 -0.57
C LYS A 97 -10.31 -16.98 -0.18
N LYS A 98 -10.88 -16.50 0.92
CA LYS A 98 -12.18 -16.99 1.41
C LYS A 98 -13.31 -16.67 0.43
N GLU A 99 -13.30 -15.47 -0.13
CA GLU A 99 -14.36 -14.99 -1.03
C GLU A 99 -14.04 -15.21 -2.51
N ASN A 100 -12.94 -15.87 -2.82
CA ASN A 100 -12.48 -16.15 -4.19
C ASN A 100 -12.38 -14.88 -5.05
N ILE A 101 -11.85 -13.81 -4.47
CA ILE A 101 -11.65 -12.55 -5.16
C ILE A 101 -10.35 -12.63 -5.95
N VAL A 102 -10.48 -12.67 -7.27
CA VAL A 102 -9.33 -12.73 -8.19
C VAL A 102 -9.46 -11.59 -9.19
N PRO A 103 -8.40 -10.79 -9.38
CA PRO A 103 -8.43 -9.73 -10.40
C PRO A 103 -8.60 -10.32 -11.81
N ASP A 104 -9.30 -9.57 -12.67
CA ASP A 104 -9.48 -9.95 -14.07
C ASP A 104 -8.12 -9.91 -14.79
N PRO A 105 -7.64 -11.04 -15.36
CA PRO A 105 -6.35 -11.06 -16.06
C PRO A 105 -6.23 -10.05 -17.20
N GLU A 106 -7.32 -9.80 -17.92
CA GLU A 106 -7.33 -8.83 -19.03
C GLU A 106 -7.10 -7.41 -18.53
N LYS A 107 -7.71 -7.03 -17.41
CA LYS A 107 -7.52 -5.72 -16.79
C LYS A 107 -6.11 -5.57 -16.25
N VAL A 108 -5.56 -6.62 -15.66
CA VAL A 108 -4.17 -6.64 -15.18
C VAL A 108 -3.21 -6.39 -16.34
N GLU A 109 -3.37 -7.11 -17.45
CA GLU A 109 -2.51 -6.94 -18.63
C GLU A 109 -2.59 -5.53 -19.23
N LYS A 110 -3.78 -4.94 -19.27
CA LYS A 110 -3.95 -3.56 -19.75
C LYS A 110 -3.18 -2.55 -18.89
N GLU A 111 -3.27 -2.69 -17.58
CA GLU A 111 -2.53 -1.81 -16.66
C GLU A 111 -1.01 -2.03 -16.76
N VAL A 112 -0.56 -3.26 -16.91
CA VAL A 112 0.85 -3.59 -17.11
C VAL A 112 1.38 -2.94 -18.39
N GLU A 113 0.61 -3.01 -19.50
CA GLU A 113 0.99 -2.38 -20.76
C GLU A 113 1.06 -0.84 -20.63
N MET A 114 0.12 -0.23 -19.91
CA MET A 114 0.17 1.20 -19.63
C MET A 114 1.42 1.58 -18.84
N LEU A 115 1.80 0.78 -17.83
CA LEU A 115 3.02 1.02 -17.05
C LEU A 115 4.27 0.89 -17.91
N LYS A 116 4.34 -0.08 -18.81
CA LYS A 116 5.45 -0.23 -19.74
C LYS A 116 5.60 0.96 -20.69
N GLN A 117 4.48 1.54 -21.11
CA GLN A 117 4.50 2.73 -21.96
C GLN A 117 4.97 3.98 -21.21
N MET A 118 4.60 4.09 -19.94
CA MET A 118 4.99 5.24 -19.11
C MET A 118 6.43 5.14 -18.60
N TYR A 119 6.90 3.95 -18.30
CA TYR A 119 8.22 3.69 -17.72
C TYR A 119 8.97 2.66 -18.57
N LYS A 120 10.04 3.10 -19.22
CA LYS A 120 10.80 2.27 -20.18
C LYS A 120 11.53 1.09 -19.54
N ASP A 121 11.91 1.22 -18.27
CA ASP A 121 12.73 0.24 -17.56
C ASP A 121 11.95 -0.60 -16.55
N VAL A 122 10.65 -0.75 -16.74
CA VAL A 122 9.80 -1.53 -15.84
C VAL A 122 10.00 -3.03 -16.11
N ASP A 123 10.31 -3.77 -15.04
CA ASP A 123 10.31 -5.24 -15.07
C ASP A 123 8.86 -5.73 -15.21
N PRO A 124 8.51 -6.45 -16.30
CA PRO A 124 7.14 -6.91 -16.54
C PRO A 124 6.59 -7.80 -15.42
N ILE A 125 7.44 -8.62 -14.82
CA ILE A 125 7.03 -9.56 -13.76
C ILE A 125 6.64 -8.77 -12.51
N ARG A 126 7.49 -7.84 -12.10
CA ARG A 126 7.21 -6.98 -10.93
C ARG A 126 6.01 -6.08 -11.15
N ALA A 127 5.85 -5.55 -12.35
CA ALA A 127 4.70 -4.73 -12.71
C ALA A 127 3.40 -5.54 -12.61
N ARG A 128 3.40 -6.76 -13.10
CA ARG A 128 2.24 -7.65 -13.02
C ARG A 128 1.89 -7.99 -11.58
N ASP A 129 2.87 -8.34 -10.76
CA ASP A 129 2.65 -8.63 -9.34
C ASP A 129 2.08 -7.42 -8.60
N TYR A 130 2.64 -6.25 -8.87
CA TYR A 130 2.15 -4.99 -8.28
C TYR A 130 0.71 -4.69 -8.67
N VAL A 131 0.39 -4.75 -9.96
CA VAL A 131 -0.96 -4.48 -10.47
C VAL A 131 -1.96 -5.49 -9.94
N THR A 132 -1.61 -6.78 -9.94
CA THR A 132 -2.47 -7.84 -9.42
C THR A 132 -2.80 -7.59 -7.94
N HIS A 133 -1.79 -7.29 -7.16
CA HIS A 133 -1.95 -7.03 -5.72
C HIS A 133 -2.79 -5.78 -5.46
N PHE A 134 -2.53 -4.72 -6.21
CA PHE A 134 -3.28 -3.47 -6.12
C PHE A 134 -4.76 -3.68 -6.45
N MET A 135 -5.05 -4.37 -7.55
CA MET A 135 -6.43 -4.65 -7.97
C MET A 135 -7.15 -5.57 -6.98
N MET A 136 -6.45 -6.57 -6.45
CA MET A 136 -7.00 -7.46 -5.42
C MET A 136 -7.39 -6.66 -4.17
N ASN A 137 -6.53 -5.77 -3.71
CA ASN A 137 -6.82 -4.92 -2.56
C ASN A 137 -8.03 -4.04 -2.80
N GLN A 138 -8.14 -3.44 -3.98
CA GLN A 138 -9.29 -2.62 -4.38
C GLN A 138 -10.59 -3.43 -4.36
N GLN A 139 -10.58 -4.62 -4.91
CA GLN A 139 -11.76 -5.49 -4.96
C GLN A 139 -12.19 -5.97 -3.57
N VAL A 140 -11.23 -6.30 -2.70
CA VAL A 140 -11.54 -6.68 -1.31
C VAL A 140 -12.16 -5.50 -0.56
N ILE A 141 -11.63 -4.31 -0.72
CA ILE A 141 -12.16 -3.10 -0.10
C ILE A 141 -13.59 -2.81 -0.61
N GLU A 142 -13.83 -2.93 -1.90
CA GLU A 142 -15.17 -2.77 -2.49
C GLU A 142 -16.15 -3.81 -1.94
N PHE A 143 -15.72 -5.06 -1.81
CA PHE A 143 -16.51 -6.12 -1.19
C PHE A 143 -16.92 -5.76 0.24
N LEU A 144 -15.99 -5.26 1.04
CA LEU A 144 -16.24 -4.83 2.42
C LEU A 144 -17.18 -3.62 2.50
N GLU A 145 -17.03 -2.66 1.59
CA GLU A 145 -17.93 -1.51 1.50
C GLU A 145 -19.38 -1.93 1.22
N ASN A 146 -19.57 -2.96 0.38
CA ASN A 146 -20.89 -3.46 0.02
C ASN A 146 -21.57 -4.27 1.15
N LEU A 147 -20.80 -4.75 2.13
CA LEU A 147 -21.34 -5.46 3.29
C LEU A 147 -21.87 -4.53 4.38
N SER A 148 -21.45 -3.29 4.40
CA SER A 148 -21.82 -2.32 5.46
C SER A 148 -23.02 -1.45 5.10
#